data_31622609a44aa04c1f61e490f3653352
#
_entry.id   31622609a44aa04c1f61e490f3653352
#
_cell.length_a   1.000
_cell.length_b   1.000
_cell.length_c   1.000
_cell.angle_alpha   90.00
_cell.angle_beta   90.00
_cell.angle_gamma   90.00
#
_symmetry.space_group_name_H-M   'P 1'
#
loop_
_entity.id
_entity.type
_entity.pdbx_description
1 polymer ?
#
loop_
_entity_poly.entity_id
_entity_poly.type
_entity_poly.pdbx_seq_one_letter_code
_entity_poly.pdbx_strand_id
1 'polypeptide(L)'
;MDDSGFREKRTCPRFPVSIPVTASDTSRKEKIFAHTCDISTKGLCLLVDTEVPEGIHLNLSLQMLDDKNDICKQGKVVWSSKLESGKYRIGISLEDQKLEAIPIVLRTIMSRRTNY
;
A
#
# COMPACT_ATOMS: atom_id res chain seq x y z
N MET A 1 -4.94 20.05 -23.13
CA MET A 1 -5.49 19.56 -22.45
C MET A 1 -4.86 18.59 -21.90
N ASP A 2 -4.68 18.41 -21.05
CA ASP A 2 -3.97 17.65 -20.54
C ASP A 2 -4.61 16.62 -19.94
N ASP A 3 -5.49 16.11 -20.56
CA ASP A 3 -6.06 14.94 -20.14
C ASP A 3 -5.11 13.82 -20.19
N SER A 4 -4.06 13.93 -20.93
CA SER A 4 -3.18 12.76 -21.06
C SER A 4 -2.55 12.42 -19.74
N GLY A 5 -2.11 13.39 -18.95
CA GLY A 5 -1.56 13.09 -17.66
C GLY A 5 -2.58 12.49 -16.72
N PHE A 6 -3.82 12.98 -16.84
CA PHE A 6 -4.86 12.47 -16.02
C PHE A 6 -5.22 11.06 -16.41
N ARG A 7 -5.23 10.75 -17.70
CA ARG A 7 -5.50 9.40 -18.12
C ARG A 7 -4.43 8.44 -17.73
N GLU A 8 -3.19 8.88 -17.72
CA GLU A 8 -2.12 7.98 -17.31
C GLU A 8 -2.29 7.51 -15.89
N LYS A 9 -2.79 8.37 -15.04
CA LYS A 9 -3.03 7.96 -13.67
C LYS A 9 -4.10 6.89 -13.60
N ARG A 10 -4.98 6.83 -14.58
CA ARG A 10 -6.06 5.87 -14.58
C ARG A 10 -5.70 4.58 -15.24
N THR A 11 -4.52 4.48 -15.85
CA THR A 11 -4.12 3.21 -16.44
C THR A 11 -3.75 2.20 -15.37
N CYS A 12 -3.65 2.63 -14.10
CA CYS A 12 -3.37 1.73 -13.00
C CYS A 12 -4.59 1.73 -12.09
N PRO A 13 -5.51 0.79 -12.29
CA PRO A 13 -6.69 0.72 -11.43
C PRO A 13 -6.31 0.54 -9.98
N ARG A 14 -7.09 1.16 -9.10
CA ARG A 14 -6.90 1.04 -7.66
C ARG A 14 -7.99 0.16 -7.11
N PHE A 15 -7.59 -0.76 -6.25
CA PHE A 15 -8.52 -1.71 -5.66
C PHE A 15 -8.62 -1.44 -4.17
N PRO A 16 -9.82 -1.06 -3.67
CA PRO A 16 -10.00 -0.80 -2.23
C PRO A 16 -10.01 -2.12 -1.49
N VAL A 17 -8.89 -2.41 -0.83
CA VAL A 17 -8.76 -3.64 -0.06
C VAL A 17 -7.91 -3.31 1.15
N SER A 18 -8.29 -3.87 2.31
CA SER A 18 -7.57 -3.63 3.55
C SER A 18 -6.71 -4.85 3.86
N ILE A 19 -5.41 -4.67 3.76
CA ILE A 19 -4.44 -5.72 4.02
C ILE A 19 -3.50 -5.22 5.10
N PRO A 20 -3.25 -6.00 6.16
CA PRO A 20 -2.28 -5.59 7.17
C PRO A 20 -0.90 -5.49 6.56
N VAL A 21 -0.19 -4.43 6.89
CA VAL A 21 1.15 -4.18 6.36
C VAL A 21 2.06 -3.83 7.51
N THR A 22 3.24 -4.41 7.50
CA THR A 22 4.32 -3.95 8.37
C THR A 22 5.30 -3.20 7.49
N ALA A 23 5.57 -1.97 7.84
CA ALA A 23 6.49 -1.13 7.09
C ALA A 23 7.65 -0.75 7.98
N SER A 24 8.84 -0.61 7.42
CA SER A 24 9.97 -0.14 8.17
C SER A 24 10.74 0.86 7.34
N ASP A 25 11.18 1.92 8.01
CA ASP A 25 12.01 2.94 7.40
C ASP A 25 13.38 2.30 7.13
N THR A 26 13.85 2.39 5.91
CA THR A 26 15.09 1.74 5.53
C THR A 26 16.29 2.31 6.30
N SER A 27 16.20 3.55 6.79
CA SER A 27 17.32 4.17 7.49
C SER A 27 17.23 4.01 9.01
N ARG A 28 16.02 3.91 9.58
CA ARG A 28 15.87 3.86 11.03
C ARG A 28 15.49 2.51 11.57
N LYS A 29 15.00 1.63 10.71
CA LYS A 29 14.59 0.29 11.11
C LYS A 29 13.44 0.26 12.11
N GLU A 30 12.73 1.36 12.25
CA GLU A 30 11.53 1.37 13.08
C GLU A 30 10.39 0.72 12.31
N LYS A 31 9.57 -0.04 12.99
CA LYS A 31 8.44 -0.70 12.37
C LYS A 31 7.18 0.12 12.54
N ILE A 32 6.41 0.17 11.47
CA ILE A 32 5.14 0.86 11.44
C ILE A 32 4.09 -0.18 11.05
N PHE A 33 3.03 -0.28 11.84
CA PHE A 33 1.95 -1.20 11.53
C PHE A 33 0.84 -0.42 10.86
N ALA A 34 0.37 -0.92 9.74
CA ALA A 34 -0.55 -0.19 8.88
C ALA A 34 -1.53 -1.13 8.22
N HIS A 35 -2.50 -0.54 7.53
CA HIS A 35 -3.40 -1.30 6.66
C HIS A 35 -3.48 -0.56 5.34
N THR A 36 -3.66 -1.29 4.27
CA THR A 36 -3.86 -0.63 2.99
C THR A 36 -5.25 -0.01 2.94
N CYS A 37 -5.35 1.12 2.26
CA CYS A 37 -6.64 1.69 1.88
C CYS A 37 -6.99 1.24 0.48
N ASP A 38 -6.00 1.19 -0.39
CA ASP A 38 -6.15 0.65 -1.73
C ASP A 38 -4.78 0.23 -2.23
N ILE A 39 -4.76 -0.58 -3.27
CA ILE A 39 -3.54 -1.01 -3.92
C ILE A 39 -3.70 -0.90 -5.43
N SER A 40 -2.59 -0.71 -6.11
CA SER A 40 -2.53 -0.71 -7.56
C SER A 40 -1.21 -1.32 -7.99
N THR A 41 -1.02 -1.47 -9.28
CA THR A 41 0.22 -2.05 -9.80
C THR A 41 1.45 -1.23 -9.42
N LYS A 42 1.31 0.10 -9.38
CA LYS A 42 2.47 0.98 -9.18
C LYS A 42 2.56 1.57 -7.79
N GLY A 43 1.60 1.31 -6.94
CA GLY A 43 1.65 1.90 -5.61
C GLY A 43 0.50 1.48 -4.73
N LEU A 44 0.49 2.03 -3.54
CA LEU A 44 -0.57 1.73 -2.60
C LEU A 44 -0.75 2.89 -1.63
N CYS A 45 -1.90 2.91 -0.99
CA CYS A 45 -2.21 3.88 0.04
C CYS A 45 -2.29 3.14 1.36
N LEU A 46 -1.63 3.65 2.36
CA LEU A 46 -1.64 3.07 3.70
C LEU A 46 -2.30 4.01 4.69
N LEU A 47 -3.00 3.42 5.65
CA LEU A 47 -3.50 4.14 6.81
C LEU A 47 -2.54 3.85 7.96
N VAL A 48 -1.98 4.90 8.53
CA VAL A 48 -0.98 4.78 9.60
C VAL A 48 -1.34 5.67 10.76
N ASP A 49 -0.81 5.36 11.94
CA ASP A 49 -1.11 6.12 13.15
C ASP A 49 -0.18 7.32 13.34
N THR A 50 0.97 7.31 12.72
CA THR A 50 1.95 8.37 12.91
C THR A 50 2.30 8.99 11.58
N GLU A 51 2.76 10.23 11.63
CA GLU A 51 3.15 10.92 10.42
C GLU A 51 4.40 10.31 9.82
N VAL A 52 4.37 10.06 8.52
CA VAL A 52 5.54 9.58 7.78
C VAL A 52 5.81 10.60 6.68
N PRO A 53 6.94 11.30 6.74
CA PRO A 53 7.20 12.38 5.78
C PRO A 53 7.38 11.88 4.36
N GLU A 54 7.08 12.75 3.41
CA GLU A 54 7.35 12.45 2.01
C GLU A 54 8.83 12.24 1.80
N GLY A 55 9.17 11.38 0.88
CA GLY A 55 10.56 11.10 0.55
C GLY A 55 11.16 9.91 1.31
N ILE A 56 10.50 9.46 2.36
CA ILE A 56 11.00 8.33 3.14
C ILE A 56 10.83 7.05 2.34
N HIS A 57 11.85 6.20 2.35
CA HIS A 57 11.79 4.90 1.71
C HIS A 57 11.40 3.86 2.76
N LEU A 58 10.49 2.99 2.40
CA LEU A 58 9.97 1.97 3.32
C LEU A 58 10.12 0.60 2.72
N ASN A 59 10.43 -0.36 3.58
CA ASN A 59 10.31 -1.77 3.25
C ASN A 59 8.94 -2.21 3.72
N LEU A 60 8.18 -2.81 2.83
CA LEU A 60 6.78 -3.16 3.08
C LEU A 60 6.60 -4.66 3.07
N SER A 61 5.84 -5.16 4.01
CA SER A 61 5.47 -6.57 4.05
C SER A 61 3.95 -6.63 4.15
N LEU A 62 3.31 -7.05 3.07
CA LEU A 62 1.86 -7.22 3.03
C LEU A 62 1.53 -8.62 3.54
N GLN A 63 0.77 -8.68 4.62
CA GLN A 63 0.48 -9.95 5.27
C GLN A 63 -0.71 -10.61 4.62
N MET A 64 -0.48 -11.78 4.04
CA MET A 64 -1.54 -12.48 3.34
C MET A 64 -2.22 -13.46 4.29
N LEU A 65 -3.56 -13.51 4.22
CA LEU A 65 -4.35 -14.32 5.14
C LEU A 65 -4.48 -15.76 4.71
N ASP A 66 -3.95 -16.11 3.56
CA ASP A 66 -4.13 -17.46 3.00
C ASP A 66 -2.97 -18.37 3.33
N ASP A 67 -2.19 -18.01 4.35
CA ASP A 67 -1.05 -18.81 4.80
C ASP A 67 0.06 -18.93 3.78
N LYS A 68 0.02 -18.12 2.74
CA LYS A 68 1.14 -18.04 1.81
C LYS A 68 2.12 -17.00 2.33
N ASN A 69 3.27 -16.95 1.69
CA ASN A 69 4.28 -16.00 2.10
C ASN A 69 3.79 -14.57 1.96
N ASP A 70 4.22 -13.72 2.87
CA ASP A 70 3.94 -12.30 2.76
C ASP A 70 4.59 -11.73 1.51
N ILE A 71 4.03 -10.65 1.02
CA ILE A 71 4.53 -10.00 -0.17
C ILE A 71 5.38 -8.82 0.26
N CYS A 72 6.66 -8.85 -0.08
CA CYS A 72 7.61 -7.82 0.33
C CYS A 72 7.94 -6.92 -0.84
N LYS A 73 7.85 -5.62 -0.62
CA LYS A 73 8.15 -4.60 -1.62
C LYS A 73 8.84 -3.43 -0.96
N GLN A 74 9.48 -2.61 -1.76
CA GLN A 74 10.05 -1.36 -1.29
C GLN A 74 9.37 -0.22 -2.03
N GLY A 75 9.16 0.87 -1.33
CA GLY A 75 8.52 2.01 -1.94
C GLY A 75 8.92 3.30 -1.25
N LYS A 76 8.46 4.40 -1.83
CA LYS A 76 8.79 5.72 -1.34
C LYS A 76 7.51 6.48 -1.06
N VAL A 77 7.45 7.17 0.06
CA VAL A 77 6.30 7.98 0.40
C VAL A 77 6.28 9.21 -0.50
N VAL A 78 5.21 9.36 -1.26
CA VAL A 78 5.10 10.47 -2.22
C VAL A 78 4.05 11.49 -1.82
N TRP A 79 3.17 11.18 -0.87
CA TRP A 79 2.27 12.17 -0.29
C TRP A 79 1.78 11.66 1.07
N SER A 80 1.31 12.60 1.88
CA SER A 80 0.80 12.31 3.20
C SER A 80 -0.34 13.27 3.51
N SER A 81 -1.38 12.77 4.16
CA SER A 81 -2.56 13.58 4.48
C SER A 81 -3.06 13.19 5.86
N LYS A 82 -3.23 14.17 6.72
CA LYS A 82 -3.75 13.93 8.07
C LYS A 82 -5.27 13.89 8.02
N LEU A 83 -5.84 12.91 8.68
CA LEU A 83 -7.29 12.75 8.75
C LEU A 83 -7.82 13.37 10.03
N GLU A 84 -9.14 13.60 10.07
CA GLU A 84 -9.77 14.17 11.24
C GLU A 84 -9.61 13.27 12.46
N SER A 85 -9.47 11.99 12.24
CA SER A 85 -9.28 11.04 13.33
C SER A 85 -7.92 11.14 14.00
N GLY A 86 -7.01 11.90 13.41
CA GLY A 86 -5.63 11.97 13.89
C GLY A 86 -4.71 10.97 13.21
N LYS A 87 -5.27 10.04 12.43
CA LYS A 87 -4.45 9.13 11.65
C LYS A 87 -4.04 9.78 10.35
N TYR A 88 -3.20 9.10 9.61
CA TYR A 88 -2.68 9.64 8.35
C TYR A 88 -2.87 8.64 7.24
N ARG A 89 -3.12 9.16 6.04
CA ARG A 89 -3.02 8.37 4.83
C ARG A 89 -1.73 8.74 4.15
N ILE A 90 -0.98 7.75 3.71
CA ILE A 90 0.24 8.01 2.97
C ILE A 90 0.18 7.25 1.66
N GLY A 91 0.65 7.89 0.60
CA GLY A 91 0.73 7.26 -0.71
C GLY A 91 2.15 6.77 -0.94
N ILE A 92 2.25 5.52 -1.38
CA ILE A 92 3.54 4.87 -1.60
C ILE A 92 3.69 4.60 -3.09
N SER A 93 4.79 5.06 -3.66
CA SER A 93 5.17 4.70 -5.03
C SER A 93 6.12 3.53 -4.97
N LEU A 94 5.82 2.47 -5.72
CA LEU A 94 6.68 1.30 -5.73
C LEU A 94 7.80 1.41 -6.76
N GLU A 95 7.80 2.49 -7.52
CA GLU A 95 8.87 2.79 -8.46
C GLU A 95 9.12 1.64 -9.43
N ASP A 96 10.23 0.96 -9.31
CA ASP A 96 10.55 -0.13 -10.23
C ASP A 96 9.91 -1.45 -9.86
N GLN A 97 9.39 -1.58 -8.66
CA GLN A 97 8.81 -2.83 -8.22
C GLN A 97 7.31 -2.77 -8.43
N LYS A 98 6.78 -3.67 -9.22
CA LYS A 98 5.35 -3.68 -9.49
C LYS A 98 4.66 -4.66 -8.55
N LEU A 99 3.41 -4.33 -8.22
CA LEU A 99 2.59 -5.16 -7.38
C LEU A 99 1.57 -5.87 -8.26
N GLU A 100 1.43 -7.17 -8.06
CA GLU A 100 0.41 -7.92 -8.78
C GLU A 100 -0.90 -7.73 -8.03
N ALA A 101 -1.56 -6.59 -8.28
CA ALA A 101 -2.70 -6.18 -7.48
C ALA A 101 -3.90 -7.12 -7.64
N ILE A 102 -4.20 -7.54 -8.85
CA ILE A 102 -5.37 -8.40 -9.07
C ILE A 102 -5.22 -9.74 -8.37
N PRO A 103 -4.12 -10.48 -8.52
CA PRO A 103 -3.95 -11.71 -7.76
C PRO A 103 -4.02 -11.49 -6.25
N ILE A 104 -3.47 -10.37 -5.76
CA ILE A 104 -3.50 -10.09 -4.33
C ILE A 104 -4.93 -9.88 -3.84
N VAL A 105 -5.72 -9.12 -4.59
CA VAL A 105 -7.11 -8.88 -4.24
C VAL A 105 -7.87 -10.19 -4.22
N LEU A 106 -7.67 -11.04 -5.23
CA LEU A 106 -8.36 -12.32 -5.30
C LEU A 106 -7.98 -13.22 -4.13
N ARG A 107 -6.69 -13.29 -3.79
CA ARG A 107 -6.25 -14.09 -2.64
C ARG A 107 -6.89 -13.60 -1.36
N THR A 108 -6.99 -12.28 -1.19
CA THR A 108 -7.57 -11.70 0.01
C THR A 108 -9.04 -12.03 0.11
N ILE A 109 -9.78 -11.88 -0.98
CA ILE A 109 -11.20 -12.16 -0.99
C ILE A 109 -11.47 -13.64 -0.73
N MET A 110 -10.72 -14.51 -1.38
CA MET A 110 -10.93 -15.94 -1.24
C MET A 110 -10.57 -16.44 0.15
N SER A 111 -9.55 -15.87 0.77
CA SER A 111 -9.21 -16.23 2.13
C SER A 111 -10.33 -15.88 3.10
N ARG A 112 -10.97 -14.75 2.89
CA ARG A 112 -12.10 -14.36 3.75
C ARG A 112 -13.28 -15.29 3.57
N ARG A 113 -13.48 -15.80 2.36
CA ARG A 113 -14.59 -16.70 2.10
C ARG A 113 -14.39 -18.06 2.73
N THR A 114 -13.16 -18.50 2.83
CA THR A 114 -12.89 -19.83 3.36
C THR A 114 -12.86 -19.86 4.88
N ASN A 115 -13.03 -18.72 5.52
CA ASN A 115 -13.01 -18.67 6.96
C ASN A 115 -14.38 -18.81 7.60
N TYR A 116 -15.31 -19.37 6.93
CA TYR A 116 -16.60 -19.60 7.53
C TYR A 116 -16.60 -20.81 8.40
#